data_ecb02971bdae52f1ffde1b27bd0754e9
#
_entry.id   ecb02971bdae52f1ffde1b27bd0754e9
#
_cell.length_a   1.000
_cell.length_b   1.000
_cell.length_c   1.000
_cell.angle_alpha   90.00
_cell.angle_beta   90.00
_cell.angle_gamma   90.00
#
_symmetry.space_group_name_H-M   'P 1'
#
loop_
_entity.id
_entity.type
_entity.pdbx_description
1 polymer ?
#
loop_
_entity_poly.entity_id
_entity_poly.type
_entity_poly.pdbx_seq_one_letter_code
_entity_poly.pdbx_strand_id
1 'polypeptide(L)'
;MFQSAIKNYLQQHNYPCFDLKAIFFDMDGVLLDSMNNHATAWVRAMNDINIPFSNIEAYMNEGRVGHSTINNAFIKYIGREATKEEEQNIYKLKSFHFESLGASRQMPYAHDLLKLVKRQGIQIFLVTGSGQPTLIDSLQEHFPGIFQKDRMVTAFDVKQGKPFPEPYLKGLKKSGVQPWEAIVIENAPLGIESGVAAGLFTIAINTGPLESEILLESGANVVLEGGMSELYHKWNEFPHQLIITDEINQLKPPTYAGH
;
A
#
# COMPACT_ATOMS: atom_id res chain seq x y z
N MET A 1 14.96 -6.06 13.50
CA MET A 1 14.06 -5.00 12.99
C MET A 1 12.60 -5.46 13.01
N PHE A 2 12.17 -6.44 12.22
CA PHE A 2 10.76 -6.87 12.09
C PHE A 2 10.14 -7.33 13.42
N GLN A 3 10.85 -8.17 14.18
CA GLN A 3 10.32 -8.70 15.45
C GLN A 3 9.96 -7.60 16.45
N SER A 4 10.78 -6.57 16.59
CA SER A 4 10.52 -5.43 17.47
C SER A 4 9.33 -4.60 16.96
N ALA A 5 9.27 -4.33 15.64
CA ALA A 5 8.16 -3.59 15.04
C ALA A 5 6.83 -4.33 15.20
N ILE A 6 6.80 -5.66 15.00
CA ILE A 6 5.60 -6.49 15.22
C ILE A 6 5.16 -6.45 16.70
N LYS A 7 6.09 -6.55 17.66
CA LYS A 7 5.75 -6.43 19.09
C LYS A 7 5.08 -5.10 19.40
N ASN A 8 5.65 -3.98 18.91
CA ASN A 8 5.08 -2.65 19.11
C ASN A 8 3.68 -2.55 18.49
N TYR A 9 3.51 -3.04 17.27
CA TYR A 9 2.22 -3.08 16.57
C TYR A 9 1.16 -3.86 17.36
N LEU A 10 1.48 -5.05 17.85
CA LEU A 10 0.57 -5.86 18.65
C LEU A 10 0.15 -5.15 19.96
N GLN A 11 1.12 -4.49 20.63
CA GLN A 11 0.84 -3.73 21.84
C GLN A 11 -0.05 -2.51 21.57
N GLN A 12 0.24 -1.74 20.51
CA GLN A 12 -0.52 -0.54 20.13
C GLN A 12 -2.00 -0.86 19.83
N HIS A 13 -2.25 -2.00 19.17
CA HIS A 13 -3.60 -2.43 18.79
C HIS A 13 -4.26 -3.37 19.80
N ASN A 14 -3.56 -3.75 20.84
CA ASN A 14 -4.03 -4.74 21.82
C ASN A 14 -4.41 -6.08 21.15
N TYR A 15 -3.62 -6.51 20.16
CA TYR A 15 -3.82 -7.76 19.43
C TYR A 15 -3.16 -8.94 20.17
N PRO A 16 -3.76 -10.15 20.12
CA PRO A 16 -3.33 -11.29 20.94
C PRO A 16 -2.04 -11.95 20.44
N CYS A 17 -1.80 -11.89 19.14
CA CYS A 17 -0.66 -12.55 18.48
C CYS A 17 -0.47 -11.99 17.07
N PHE A 18 0.61 -12.38 16.41
CA PHE A 18 0.81 -12.23 14.98
C PHE A 18 0.92 -13.62 14.34
N ASP A 19 0.13 -13.89 13.30
CA ASP A 19 0.09 -15.17 12.59
C ASP A 19 -0.18 -14.93 11.09
N LEU A 20 0.89 -14.74 10.31
CA LEU A 20 0.79 -14.28 8.91
C LEU A 20 0.10 -15.30 8.00
N LYS A 21 -1.08 -14.93 7.49
CA LYS A 21 -1.89 -15.73 6.55
C LYS A 21 -2.18 -15.03 5.24
N ALA A 22 -2.08 -13.69 5.20
CA ALA A 22 -2.34 -12.91 3.99
C ALA A 22 -1.39 -11.73 3.84
N ILE A 23 -1.08 -11.37 2.60
CA ILE A 23 -0.34 -10.14 2.26
C ILE A 23 -1.16 -9.35 1.26
N PHE A 24 -1.37 -8.08 1.55
CA PHE A 24 -2.00 -7.11 0.68
C PHE A 24 -0.92 -6.27 0.02
N PHE A 25 -0.69 -6.50 -1.27
CA PHE A 25 0.27 -5.72 -2.06
C PHE A 25 -0.44 -4.55 -2.73
N ASP A 26 0.12 -3.36 -2.65
CA ASP A 26 -0.15 -2.35 -3.66
C ASP A 26 0.50 -2.74 -5.00
N MET A 27 0.20 -2.02 -6.06
CA MET A 27 0.65 -2.34 -7.40
C MET A 27 1.78 -1.42 -7.87
N ASP A 28 1.48 -0.14 -7.95
CA ASP A 28 2.33 0.84 -8.62
C ASP A 28 3.48 1.28 -7.70
N GLY A 29 4.72 0.99 -8.10
CA GLY A 29 5.89 1.18 -7.25
C GLY A 29 6.16 0.04 -6.25
N VAL A 30 5.25 -0.95 -6.17
CA VAL A 30 5.42 -2.16 -5.35
C VAL A 30 5.67 -3.40 -6.21
N LEU A 31 4.76 -3.70 -7.11
CA LEU A 31 4.86 -4.84 -8.03
C LEU A 31 5.36 -4.42 -9.41
N LEU A 32 4.94 -3.25 -9.86
CA LEU A 32 5.31 -2.67 -11.15
C LEU A 32 6.11 -1.37 -10.95
N ASP A 33 7.18 -1.22 -11.71
CA ASP A 33 7.97 0.02 -11.80
C ASP A 33 7.25 1.01 -12.71
N SER A 34 6.12 1.51 -12.25
CA SER A 34 5.18 2.35 -12.99
C SER A 34 5.11 3.78 -12.49
N MET A 35 5.67 4.07 -11.28
CA MET A 35 5.47 5.35 -10.61
C MET A 35 6.02 6.54 -11.39
N ASN A 36 7.19 6.39 -12.03
CA ASN A 36 7.74 7.46 -12.86
C ASN A 36 6.82 7.80 -14.05
N ASN A 37 6.20 6.77 -14.65
CA ASN A 37 5.22 6.96 -15.73
C ASN A 37 3.94 7.63 -15.19
N HIS A 38 3.44 7.22 -14.02
CA HIS A 38 2.29 7.85 -13.38
C HIS A 38 2.56 9.33 -13.06
N ALA A 39 3.70 9.63 -12.43
CA ALA A 39 4.08 11.00 -12.09
C ALA A 39 4.21 11.86 -13.34
N THR A 40 4.92 11.38 -14.37
CA THR A 40 5.06 12.09 -15.65
C THR A 40 3.70 12.34 -16.31
N ALA A 41 2.82 11.34 -16.32
CA ALA A 41 1.48 11.48 -16.92
C ALA A 41 0.61 12.49 -16.17
N TRP A 42 0.63 12.50 -14.83
CA TRP A 42 -0.07 13.49 -14.03
C TRP A 42 0.44 14.91 -14.27
N VAL A 43 1.77 15.10 -14.26
CA VAL A 43 2.41 16.40 -14.53
C VAL A 43 2.01 16.93 -15.91
N ARG A 44 2.06 16.09 -16.93
CA ARG A 44 1.66 16.48 -18.31
C ARG A 44 0.19 16.86 -18.37
N ALA A 45 -0.71 15.99 -17.87
CA ALA A 45 -2.14 16.24 -17.89
C ALA A 45 -2.57 17.52 -17.17
N MET A 46 -1.93 17.81 -16.02
CA MET A 46 -2.19 19.05 -15.27
C MET A 46 -1.59 20.29 -15.95
N ASN A 47 -0.39 20.17 -16.56
CA ASN A 47 0.21 21.25 -17.32
C ASN A 47 -0.59 21.59 -18.59
N ASP A 48 -1.21 20.61 -19.27
CA ASP A 48 -2.06 20.83 -20.43
C ASP A 48 -3.26 21.76 -20.12
N ILE A 49 -3.64 21.85 -18.85
CA ILE A 49 -4.70 22.75 -18.35
C ILE A 49 -4.15 23.91 -17.49
N ASN A 50 -2.83 24.20 -17.59
CA ASN A 50 -2.13 25.26 -16.87
C ASN A 50 -2.16 25.14 -15.34
N ILE A 51 -2.26 23.93 -14.78
CA ILE A 51 -2.06 23.67 -13.35
C ILE A 51 -0.59 23.25 -13.13
N PRO A 52 0.19 23.98 -12.30
CA PRO A 52 1.62 23.70 -12.07
C PRO A 52 1.80 22.53 -11.10
N PHE A 53 1.43 21.33 -11.54
CA PHE A 53 1.53 20.10 -10.73
C PHE A 53 2.94 19.51 -10.83
N SER A 54 3.56 19.19 -9.71
CA SER A 54 4.93 18.69 -9.65
C SER A 54 5.01 17.16 -9.56
N ASN A 55 6.19 16.59 -9.84
CA ASN A 55 6.46 15.17 -9.64
C ASN A 55 6.27 14.76 -8.17
N ILE A 56 6.75 15.57 -7.22
CA ILE A 56 6.58 15.28 -5.78
C ILE A 56 5.10 15.24 -5.41
N GLU A 57 4.29 16.16 -5.94
CA GLU A 57 2.84 16.11 -5.73
C GLU A 57 2.20 14.85 -6.29
N ALA A 58 2.69 14.34 -7.43
CA ALA A 58 2.22 13.07 -7.97
C ALA A 58 2.51 11.90 -7.02
N TYR A 59 3.73 11.82 -6.50
CA TYR A 59 4.10 10.79 -5.51
C TYR A 59 3.34 10.93 -4.19
N MET A 60 3.12 12.14 -3.69
CA MET A 60 2.32 12.40 -2.48
C MET A 60 0.83 12.08 -2.65
N ASN A 61 0.32 12.05 -3.87
CA ASN A 61 -1.08 11.69 -4.19
C ASN A 61 -1.22 10.24 -4.68
N GLU A 62 -0.13 9.46 -4.66
CA GLU A 62 -0.17 8.06 -5.11
C GLU A 62 -1.12 7.20 -4.26
N GLY A 63 -1.76 6.22 -4.91
CA GLY A 63 -2.78 5.38 -4.29
C GLY A 63 -4.17 6.01 -4.21
N ARG A 64 -4.28 7.32 -4.43
CA ARG A 64 -5.56 8.03 -4.47
C ARG A 64 -6.33 7.74 -5.76
N VAL A 65 -7.64 7.64 -5.68
CA VAL A 65 -8.47 7.54 -6.89
C VAL A 65 -8.38 8.83 -7.72
N GLY A 66 -8.36 8.70 -9.05
CA GLY A 66 -8.03 9.80 -9.95
C GLY A 66 -8.85 11.08 -9.77
N HIS A 67 -10.17 10.98 -9.53
CA HIS A 67 -11.02 12.16 -9.28
C HIS A 67 -10.59 12.94 -8.02
N SER A 68 -10.12 12.23 -6.98
CA SER A 68 -9.66 12.88 -5.74
C SER A 68 -8.34 13.61 -5.95
N THR A 69 -7.41 13.06 -6.76
CA THR A 69 -6.16 13.76 -7.13
C THR A 69 -6.49 15.05 -7.90
N ILE A 70 -7.40 14.99 -8.85
CA ILE A 70 -7.84 16.16 -9.64
C ILE A 70 -8.47 17.21 -8.74
N ASN A 71 -9.40 16.82 -7.86
CA ASN A 71 -10.05 17.76 -6.94
C ASN A 71 -9.06 18.44 -5.99
N ASN A 72 -8.09 17.71 -5.45
CA ASN A 72 -7.05 18.30 -4.62
C ASN A 72 -6.23 19.35 -5.38
N ALA A 73 -5.88 19.08 -6.64
CA ALA A 73 -5.16 20.04 -7.47
C ALA A 73 -6.04 21.29 -7.75
N PHE A 74 -7.32 21.10 -8.07
CA PHE A 74 -8.24 22.19 -8.31
C PHE A 74 -8.43 23.07 -7.09
N ILE A 75 -8.68 22.48 -5.90
CA ILE A 75 -8.80 23.23 -4.65
C ILE A 75 -7.52 24.03 -4.39
N LYS A 76 -6.35 23.41 -4.55
CA LYS A 76 -5.06 24.05 -4.29
C LYS A 76 -4.74 25.20 -5.25
N TYR A 77 -4.95 25.03 -6.55
CA TYR A 77 -4.47 25.96 -7.57
C TYR A 77 -5.56 26.85 -8.16
N ILE A 78 -6.83 26.43 -8.09
CA ILE A 78 -7.97 27.14 -8.68
C ILE A 78 -8.93 27.67 -7.60
N GLY A 79 -8.90 27.10 -6.39
CA GLY A 79 -9.74 27.53 -5.25
C GLY A 79 -11.16 26.97 -5.27
N ARG A 80 -11.44 25.94 -6.10
CA ARG A 80 -12.71 25.22 -6.15
C ARG A 80 -12.51 23.76 -6.48
N GLU A 81 -13.54 22.94 -6.31
CA GLU A 81 -13.57 21.58 -6.83
C GLU A 81 -13.70 21.56 -8.36
N ALA A 82 -13.20 20.50 -8.97
CA ALA A 82 -13.41 20.21 -10.39
C ALA A 82 -14.87 19.80 -10.63
N THR A 83 -15.39 20.16 -11.78
CA THR A 83 -16.67 19.61 -12.24
C THR A 83 -16.47 18.16 -12.71
N LYS A 84 -17.56 17.40 -12.80
CA LYS A 84 -17.52 16.01 -13.31
C LYS A 84 -16.95 15.90 -14.72
N GLU A 85 -17.21 16.88 -15.56
CA GLU A 85 -16.66 16.95 -16.91
C GLU A 85 -15.14 17.21 -16.90
N GLU A 86 -14.67 18.14 -16.05
CA GLU A 86 -13.24 18.40 -15.85
C GLU A 86 -12.53 17.15 -15.32
N GLU A 87 -13.08 16.49 -14.30
CA GLU A 87 -12.53 15.23 -13.78
C GLU A 87 -12.35 14.18 -14.90
N GLN A 88 -13.38 13.97 -15.71
CA GLN A 88 -13.35 12.99 -16.79
C GLN A 88 -12.33 13.34 -17.87
N ASN A 89 -12.28 14.61 -18.29
CA ASN A 89 -11.39 15.07 -19.34
C ASN A 89 -9.92 15.00 -18.90
N ILE A 90 -9.61 15.44 -17.69
CA ILE A 90 -8.26 15.39 -17.13
C ILE A 90 -7.80 13.94 -16.92
N TYR A 91 -8.69 13.07 -16.44
CA TYR A 91 -8.34 11.67 -16.29
C TYR A 91 -8.07 10.98 -17.65
N LYS A 92 -8.80 11.36 -18.69
CA LYS A 92 -8.50 10.90 -20.07
C LYS A 92 -7.14 11.40 -20.57
N LEU A 93 -6.81 12.66 -20.33
CA LEU A 93 -5.50 13.21 -20.66
C LEU A 93 -4.38 12.45 -19.93
N LYS A 94 -4.54 12.23 -18.61
CA LYS A 94 -3.59 11.45 -17.83
C LYS A 94 -3.42 10.03 -18.38
N SER A 95 -4.50 9.36 -18.74
CA SER A 95 -4.46 8.00 -19.31
C SER A 95 -3.75 7.99 -20.66
N PHE A 96 -4.04 8.95 -21.54
CA PHE A 96 -3.38 9.12 -22.82
C PHE A 96 -1.86 9.33 -22.65
N HIS A 97 -1.46 10.23 -21.76
CA HIS A 97 -0.03 10.45 -21.47
C HIS A 97 0.63 9.19 -20.88
N PHE A 98 -0.04 8.50 -19.98
CA PHE A 98 0.48 7.26 -19.39
C PHE A 98 0.72 6.16 -20.43
N GLU A 99 -0.24 5.92 -21.31
CA GLU A 99 -0.15 4.94 -22.39
C GLU A 99 1.00 5.28 -23.38
N SER A 100 1.23 6.58 -23.62
CA SER A 100 2.32 7.04 -24.50
C SER A 100 3.73 6.77 -23.96
N LEU A 101 3.87 6.51 -22.65
CA LEU A 101 5.15 6.23 -21.99
C LEU A 101 5.57 4.74 -22.09
N GLY A 102 4.69 3.88 -22.62
CA GLY A 102 4.95 2.47 -22.80
C GLY A 102 4.66 1.62 -21.56
N ALA A 103 4.90 0.32 -21.70
CA ALA A 103 4.59 -0.65 -20.64
C ALA A 103 5.56 -0.50 -19.45
N SER A 104 5.02 -0.63 -18.24
CA SER A 104 5.80 -0.69 -17.01
C SER A 104 6.48 -2.05 -16.88
N ARG A 105 7.63 -2.08 -16.22
CA ARG A 105 8.36 -3.32 -15.91
C ARG A 105 7.95 -3.84 -14.53
N GLN A 106 8.26 -5.11 -14.26
CA GLN A 106 8.17 -5.63 -12.90
C GLN A 106 9.22 -4.95 -12.01
N MET A 107 8.85 -4.70 -10.74
CA MET A 107 9.85 -4.35 -9.74
C MET A 107 10.84 -5.50 -9.56
N PRO A 108 12.14 -5.21 -9.35
CA PRO A 108 13.15 -6.24 -9.10
C PRO A 108 12.70 -7.18 -7.97
N TYR A 109 12.79 -8.50 -8.19
CA TYR A 109 12.41 -9.55 -7.24
C TYR A 109 10.92 -9.63 -6.85
N ALA A 110 10.02 -8.80 -7.41
CA ALA A 110 8.58 -8.89 -7.10
C ALA A 110 8.02 -10.28 -7.43
N HIS A 111 8.31 -10.80 -8.61
CA HIS A 111 7.84 -12.14 -9.01
C HIS A 111 8.42 -13.27 -8.14
N ASP A 112 9.69 -13.16 -7.75
CA ASP A 112 10.34 -14.16 -6.91
C ASP A 112 9.75 -14.15 -5.49
N LEU A 113 9.48 -12.97 -4.92
CA LEU A 113 8.80 -12.85 -3.63
C LEU A 113 7.38 -13.43 -3.70
N LEU A 114 6.60 -13.09 -4.71
CA LEU A 114 5.24 -13.61 -4.87
C LEU A 114 5.22 -15.14 -4.98
N LYS A 115 6.17 -15.74 -5.72
CA LYS A 115 6.33 -17.19 -5.79
C LYS A 115 6.70 -17.80 -4.44
N LEU A 116 7.59 -17.15 -3.70
CA LEU A 116 8.02 -17.60 -2.36
C LEU A 116 6.84 -17.60 -1.40
N VAL A 117 6.13 -16.48 -1.30
CA VAL A 117 4.92 -16.28 -0.47
C VAL A 117 3.85 -17.34 -0.81
N LYS A 118 3.60 -17.56 -2.11
CA LYS A 118 2.63 -18.57 -2.58
C LYS A 118 3.01 -19.98 -2.14
N ARG A 119 4.31 -20.34 -2.23
CA ARG A 119 4.81 -21.66 -1.77
C ARG A 119 4.68 -21.86 -0.26
N GLN A 120 4.70 -20.78 0.51
CA GLN A 120 4.49 -20.79 1.97
C GLN A 120 3.00 -20.90 2.35
N GLY A 121 2.09 -20.95 1.37
CA GLY A 121 0.65 -21.05 1.60
C GLY A 121 0.00 -19.74 2.07
N ILE A 122 0.72 -18.62 2.03
CA ILE A 122 0.22 -17.31 2.40
C ILE A 122 -0.64 -16.77 1.25
N GLN A 123 -1.81 -16.23 1.58
CA GLN A 123 -2.72 -15.65 0.59
C GLN A 123 -2.14 -14.34 0.03
N ILE A 124 -2.22 -14.15 -1.29
CA ILE A 124 -1.77 -12.95 -1.96
C ILE A 124 -2.98 -12.17 -2.45
N PHE A 125 -3.07 -10.92 -2.06
CA PHE A 125 -4.10 -9.97 -2.49
C PHE A 125 -3.47 -8.75 -3.14
N LEU A 126 -4.16 -8.19 -4.14
CA LEU A 126 -3.85 -6.88 -4.69
C LEU A 126 -4.81 -5.84 -4.14
N VAL A 127 -4.30 -4.68 -3.71
CA VAL A 127 -5.12 -3.53 -3.28
C VAL A 127 -4.59 -2.26 -3.93
N THR A 128 -5.20 -1.87 -5.05
CA THR A 128 -4.75 -0.75 -5.87
C THR A 128 -5.81 0.34 -6.03
N GLY A 129 -5.35 1.60 -6.14
CA GLY A 129 -6.20 2.73 -6.55
C GLY A 129 -6.49 2.78 -8.05
N SER A 130 -5.92 1.87 -8.85
CA SER A 130 -6.17 1.80 -10.29
C SER A 130 -7.56 1.28 -10.61
N GLY A 131 -8.20 1.93 -11.60
CA GLY A 131 -9.48 1.53 -12.21
C GLY A 131 -9.33 1.20 -13.70
N GLN A 132 -8.15 0.76 -14.16
CA GLN A 132 -7.95 0.46 -15.57
C GLN A 132 -8.55 -0.92 -15.93
N PRO A 133 -9.39 -1.03 -16.99
CA PRO A 133 -9.96 -2.31 -17.40
C PRO A 133 -8.92 -3.37 -17.78
N THR A 134 -7.78 -2.94 -18.33
CA THR A 134 -6.66 -3.79 -18.77
C THR A 134 -5.75 -4.26 -17.63
N LEU A 135 -6.05 -3.87 -16.39
CA LEU A 135 -5.23 -4.18 -15.22
C LEU A 135 -5.00 -5.69 -15.04
N ILE A 136 -6.07 -6.47 -15.15
CA ILE A 136 -6.00 -7.94 -14.95
C ILE A 136 -5.12 -8.58 -16.02
N ASP A 137 -5.25 -8.15 -17.28
CA ASP A 137 -4.46 -8.67 -18.39
C ASP A 137 -2.97 -8.36 -18.18
N SER A 138 -2.65 -7.11 -17.81
CA SER A 138 -1.29 -6.69 -17.47
C SER A 138 -0.70 -7.50 -16.31
N LEU A 139 -1.48 -7.73 -15.25
CA LEU A 139 -1.03 -8.55 -14.12
C LEU A 139 -0.83 -10.01 -14.49
N GLN A 140 -1.64 -10.59 -15.38
CA GLN A 140 -1.44 -11.95 -15.87
C GLN A 140 -0.21 -12.07 -16.77
N GLU A 141 0.08 -11.05 -17.56
CA GLU A 141 1.31 -10.98 -18.35
C GLU A 141 2.56 -10.94 -17.47
N HIS A 142 2.56 -10.07 -16.45
CA HIS A 142 3.70 -9.90 -15.56
C HIS A 142 3.83 -11.01 -14.50
N PHE A 143 2.70 -11.49 -13.96
CA PHE A 143 2.68 -12.44 -12.83
C PHE A 143 1.70 -13.57 -13.09
N PRO A 144 2.00 -14.47 -14.10
CA PRO A 144 1.07 -15.49 -14.54
C PRO A 144 0.65 -16.43 -13.39
N GLY A 145 -0.66 -16.58 -13.22
CA GLY A 145 -1.26 -17.47 -12.23
C GLY A 145 -1.11 -17.04 -10.76
N ILE A 146 -0.67 -15.82 -10.49
CA ILE A 146 -0.56 -15.29 -9.11
C ILE A 146 -1.87 -14.59 -8.69
N PHE A 147 -2.35 -13.64 -9.49
CA PHE A 147 -3.51 -12.83 -9.15
C PHE A 147 -4.80 -13.40 -9.74
N GLN A 148 -5.84 -13.41 -8.93
CA GLN A 148 -7.20 -13.81 -9.31
C GLN A 148 -8.15 -12.67 -8.98
N LYS A 149 -9.23 -12.50 -9.75
CA LYS A 149 -10.16 -11.37 -9.62
C LYS A 149 -10.80 -11.27 -8.24
N ASP A 150 -11.10 -12.39 -7.61
CA ASP A 150 -11.66 -12.47 -6.26
C ASP A 150 -10.68 -12.05 -5.15
N ARG A 151 -9.38 -12.04 -5.46
CA ARG A 151 -8.29 -11.59 -4.57
C ARG A 151 -7.74 -10.21 -4.91
N MET A 152 -8.58 -9.37 -5.51
CA MET A 152 -8.22 -8.00 -5.88
C MET A 152 -9.22 -7.03 -5.30
N VAL A 153 -8.73 -5.85 -4.89
CA VAL A 153 -9.51 -4.65 -4.57
C VAL A 153 -8.98 -3.53 -5.43
N THR A 154 -9.84 -2.94 -6.23
CA THR A 154 -9.52 -1.88 -7.20
C THR A 154 -10.34 -0.63 -6.93
N ALA A 155 -10.12 0.45 -7.69
CA ALA A 155 -10.94 1.66 -7.59
C ALA A 155 -12.45 1.41 -7.78
N PHE A 156 -12.82 0.34 -8.51
CA PHE A 156 -14.24 -0.01 -8.75
C PHE A 156 -14.89 -0.69 -7.53
N ASP A 157 -14.09 -1.23 -6.63
CA ASP A 157 -14.61 -1.93 -5.45
C ASP A 157 -14.91 -0.99 -4.29
N VAL A 158 -14.41 0.25 -4.28
CA VAL A 158 -14.42 1.17 -3.13
C VAL A 158 -15.19 2.45 -3.42
N LYS A 159 -15.78 3.03 -2.39
CA LYS A 159 -16.35 4.38 -2.43
C LYS A 159 -15.30 5.42 -2.07
N GLN A 160 -14.47 5.11 -1.10
CA GLN A 160 -13.37 5.93 -0.64
C GLN A 160 -12.05 5.18 -0.86
N GLY A 161 -11.20 5.72 -1.74
CA GLY A 161 -9.85 5.22 -1.97
C GLY A 161 -8.90 5.60 -0.82
N LYS A 162 -7.63 5.18 -0.92
CA LYS A 162 -6.55 5.60 -0.03
C LYS A 162 -6.54 7.14 0.08
N PRO A 163 -6.37 7.74 1.25
CA PRO A 163 -5.89 7.17 2.51
C PRO A 163 -6.97 6.54 3.40
N PHE A 164 -8.24 6.51 3.00
CA PHE A 164 -9.29 5.87 3.79
C PHE A 164 -9.02 4.36 3.92
N PRO A 165 -9.41 3.72 5.05
CA PRO A 165 -9.13 2.31 5.30
C PRO A 165 -9.97 1.35 4.43
N GLU A 166 -10.99 1.83 3.73
CA GLU A 166 -11.94 1.01 2.98
C GLU A 166 -11.28 -0.02 2.04
N PRO A 167 -10.22 0.33 1.25
CA PRO A 167 -9.58 -0.64 0.36
C PRO A 167 -9.03 -1.85 1.11
N TYR A 168 -8.30 -1.64 2.20
CA TYR A 168 -7.70 -2.71 2.98
C TYR A 168 -8.72 -3.46 3.84
N LEU A 169 -9.74 -2.79 4.39
CA LEU A 169 -10.87 -3.45 5.07
C LEU A 169 -11.63 -4.38 4.12
N LYS A 170 -11.77 -4.02 2.84
CA LYS A 170 -12.33 -4.92 1.81
C LYS A 170 -11.40 -6.09 1.51
N GLY A 171 -10.09 -5.86 1.50
CA GLY A 171 -9.10 -6.93 1.43
C GLY A 171 -9.23 -7.92 2.58
N LEU A 172 -9.30 -7.45 3.81
CA LEU A 172 -9.54 -8.28 5.01
C LEU A 172 -10.84 -9.06 4.89
N LYS A 173 -11.93 -8.42 4.47
CA LYS A 173 -13.22 -9.11 4.27
C LYS A 173 -13.13 -10.21 3.21
N LYS A 174 -12.45 -9.97 2.10
CA LYS A 174 -12.28 -10.96 1.02
C LYS A 174 -11.37 -12.12 1.45
N SER A 175 -10.34 -11.85 2.23
CA SER A 175 -9.39 -12.87 2.70
C SER A 175 -9.91 -13.72 3.85
N GLY A 176 -10.86 -13.21 4.63
CA GLY A 176 -11.41 -13.88 5.81
C GLY A 176 -10.44 -13.95 6.99
N VAL A 177 -9.35 -13.19 6.98
CA VAL A 177 -8.35 -13.16 8.06
C VAL A 177 -8.57 -11.97 9.00
N GLN A 178 -7.98 -12.04 10.18
CA GLN A 178 -7.97 -10.95 11.15
C GLN A 178 -6.84 -9.95 10.83
N PRO A 179 -6.89 -8.70 11.31
CA PRO A 179 -5.84 -7.72 11.07
C PRO A 179 -4.44 -8.20 11.46
N TRP A 180 -4.29 -8.92 12.55
CA TRP A 180 -3.02 -9.46 13.02
C TRP A 180 -2.54 -10.72 12.28
N GLU A 181 -3.30 -11.16 11.28
CA GLU A 181 -2.98 -12.27 10.38
C GLU A 181 -2.58 -11.78 8.98
N ALA A 182 -2.51 -10.47 8.80
CA ALA A 182 -2.17 -9.88 7.50
C ALA A 182 -1.18 -8.73 7.62
N ILE A 183 -0.47 -8.50 6.52
CA ILE A 183 0.40 -7.32 6.35
C ILE A 183 0.09 -6.60 5.06
N VAL A 184 0.46 -5.32 5.02
CA VAL A 184 0.42 -4.47 3.83
C VAL A 184 1.84 -4.22 3.34
N ILE A 185 2.05 -4.29 2.03
CA ILE A 185 3.28 -3.82 1.34
C ILE A 185 2.89 -2.63 0.48
N GLU A 186 3.47 -1.48 0.80
CA GLU A 186 3.16 -0.19 0.21
C GLU A 186 4.43 0.62 -0.08
N ASN A 187 4.33 1.65 -0.92
CA ASN A 187 5.42 2.57 -1.22
C ASN A 187 5.01 4.05 -1.09
N ALA A 188 3.72 4.32 -0.93
CA ALA A 188 3.17 5.67 -0.98
C ALA A 188 2.54 6.09 0.35
N PRO A 189 2.67 7.38 0.76
CA PRO A 189 2.13 7.88 2.02
C PRO A 189 0.66 7.53 2.24
N LEU A 190 -0.20 7.80 1.26
CA LEU A 190 -1.64 7.57 1.39
C LEU A 190 -2.02 6.07 1.48
N GLY A 191 -1.23 5.21 0.84
CA GLY A 191 -1.42 3.77 0.95
C GLY A 191 -1.01 3.25 2.32
N ILE A 192 0.08 3.77 2.88
CA ILE A 192 0.53 3.47 4.24
C ILE A 192 -0.53 3.91 5.25
N GLU A 193 -1.00 5.17 5.17
CA GLU A 193 -2.08 5.69 6.02
C GLU A 193 -3.33 4.79 5.95
N SER A 194 -3.70 4.35 4.77
CA SER A 194 -4.85 3.47 4.55
C SER A 194 -4.68 2.10 5.22
N GLY A 195 -3.50 1.49 5.10
CA GLY A 195 -3.16 0.21 5.73
C GLY A 195 -3.17 0.31 7.26
N VAL A 196 -2.53 1.35 7.79
CA VAL A 196 -2.48 1.65 9.23
C VAL A 196 -3.89 1.94 9.78
N ALA A 197 -4.69 2.76 9.08
CA ALA A 197 -6.07 3.04 9.48
C ALA A 197 -6.98 1.80 9.45
N ALA A 198 -6.64 0.79 8.64
CA ALA A 198 -7.31 -0.51 8.65
C ALA A 198 -6.83 -1.45 9.78
N GLY A 199 -5.89 -0.99 10.61
CA GLY A 199 -5.33 -1.77 11.72
C GLY A 199 -4.32 -2.83 11.30
N LEU A 200 -3.67 -2.68 10.14
CA LEU A 200 -2.75 -3.65 9.56
C LEU A 200 -1.28 -3.29 9.80
N PHE A 201 -0.45 -4.30 10.02
CA PHE A 201 1.00 -4.12 10.00
C PHE A 201 1.44 -3.72 8.59
N THR A 202 2.01 -2.52 8.46
CA THR A 202 2.35 -1.94 7.15
C THR A 202 3.86 -1.80 7.00
N ILE A 203 4.39 -2.46 5.96
CA ILE A 203 5.78 -2.32 5.52
C ILE A 203 5.80 -1.37 4.34
N ALA A 204 6.51 -0.26 4.48
CA ALA A 204 6.81 0.63 3.38
C ALA A 204 8.10 0.19 2.68
N ILE A 205 8.06 0.07 1.37
CA ILE A 205 9.24 -0.09 0.52
C ILE A 205 9.51 1.23 -0.20
N ASN A 206 10.62 1.89 0.08
CA ASN A 206 10.93 3.16 -0.55
C ASN A 206 11.44 2.92 -1.98
N THR A 207 10.59 3.19 -2.96
CA THR A 207 10.87 3.01 -4.39
C THR A 207 10.74 4.31 -5.19
N GLY A 208 10.57 5.43 -4.49
CA GLY A 208 10.36 6.76 -5.07
C GLY A 208 11.37 7.79 -4.57
N PRO A 209 11.16 9.05 -4.90
CA PRO A 209 12.03 10.16 -4.50
C PRO A 209 11.69 10.75 -3.13
N LEU A 210 10.71 10.19 -2.41
CA LEU A 210 10.29 10.69 -1.10
C LEU A 210 11.31 10.26 -0.03
N GLU A 211 11.57 11.18 0.92
CA GLU A 211 12.36 10.85 2.09
C GLU A 211 11.64 9.81 2.94
N SER A 212 12.39 8.87 3.51
CA SER A 212 11.81 7.78 4.30
C SER A 212 11.08 8.24 5.56
N GLU A 213 11.45 9.41 6.08
CA GLU A 213 10.75 10.08 7.17
C GLU A 213 9.27 10.32 6.84
N ILE A 214 8.94 10.68 5.60
CA ILE A 214 7.54 10.86 5.15
C ILE A 214 6.76 9.54 5.26
N LEU A 215 7.39 8.42 4.88
CA LEU A 215 6.77 7.10 4.97
C LEU A 215 6.58 6.65 6.43
N LEU A 216 7.54 6.98 7.30
CA LEU A 216 7.43 6.74 8.75
C LEU A 216 6.34 7.61 9.39
N GLU A 217 6.29 8.90 9.06
CA GLU A 217 5.26 9.83 9.54
C GLU A 217 3.85 9.43 9.08
N SER A 218 3.72 8.77 7.91
CA SER A 218 2.47 8.17 7.44
C SER A 218 2.06 6.92 8.24
N GLY A 219 2.90 6.46 9.18
CA GLY A 219 2.61 5.40 10.13
C GLY A 219 3.16 4.02 9.76
N ALA A 220 4.07 3.91 8.77
CA ALA A 220 4.71 2.63 8.43
C ALA A 220 5.37 2.00 9.67
N ASN A 221 5.11 0.72 9.93
CA ASN A 221 5.75 0.00 11.02
C ASN A 221 7.22 -0.31 10.73
N VAL A 222 7.56 -0.44 9.44
CA VAL A 222 8.91 -0.65 8.92
C VAL A 222 9.04 0.07 7.60
N VAL A 223 10.18 0.73 7.36
CA VAL A 223 10.57 1.26 6.04
C VAL A 223 11.81 0.51 5.55
N LEU A 224 11.78 0.07 4.30
CA LEU A 224 12.88 -0.60 3.60
C LEU A 224 13.38 0.30 2.47
N GLU A 225 14.56 0.86 2.65
CA GLU A 225 15.19 1.80 1.71
C GLU A 225 15.58 1.16 0.37
N GLY A 226 15.92 -0.12 0.39
CA GLY A 226 16.26 -0.90 -0.81
C GLY A 226 15.04 -1.44 -1.57
N GLY A 227 13.83 -0.97 -1.23
CA GLY A 227 12.61 -1.29 -1.95
C GLY A 227 12.25 -2.78 -1.91
N MET A 228 11.65 -3.26 -2.99
CA MET A 228 11.23 -4.68 -3.14
C MET A 228 12.42 -5.65 -3.07
N SER A 229 13.60 -5.24 -3.56
CA SER A 229 14.82 -6.05 -3.48
C SER A 229 15.21 -6.34 -2.02
N GLU A 230 15.18 -5.31 -1.17
CA GLU A 230 15.48 -5.48 0.25
C GLU A 230 14.45 -6.36 0.94
N LEU A 231 13.16 -6.17 0.65
CA LEU A 231 12.10 -7.01 1.19
C LEU A 231 12.30 -8.49 0.82
N TYR A 232 12.64 -8.78 -0.44
CA TYR A 232 12.90 -10.15 -0.89
C TYR A 232 14.06 -10.79 -0.15
N HIS A 233 15.20 -10.10 -0.04
CA HIS A 233 16.38 -10.64 0.61
C HIS A 233 16.22 -10.82 2.12
N LYS A 234 15.42 -9.94 2.76
CA LYS A 234 15.13 -10.03 4.19
C LYS A 234 13.88 -10.85 4.53
N TRP A 235 13.19 -11.41 3.53
CA TRP A 235 11.93 -12.14 3.77
C TRP A 235 12.07 -13.31 4.74
N ASN A 236 13.18 -14.03 4.69
CA ASN A 236 13.45 -15.14 5.63
C ASN A 236 13.67 -14.68 7.08
N GLU A 237 13.97 -13.41 7.32
CA GLU A 237 14.09 -12.81 8.64
C GLU A 237 12.74 -12.31 9.18
N PHE A 238 11.70 -12.27 8.32
CA PHE A 238 10.39 -11.82 8.70
C PHE A 238 9.66 -12.90 9.52
N PRO A 239 9.24 -12.62 10.78
CA PRO A 239 8.54 -13.60 11.59
C PRO A 239 7.14 -13.87 11.03
N HIS A 240 6.84 -15.12 10.75
CA HIS A 240 5.48 -15.49 10.31
C HIS A 240 4.53 -15.67 11.49
N GLN A 241 5.08 -15.94 12.68
CA GLN A 241 4.32 -16.06 13.92
C GLN A 241 5.05 -15.38 15.08
N LEU A 242 4.32 -14.68 15.92
CA LEU A 242 4.83 -14.09 17.16
C LEU A 242 3.69 -14.02 18.20
N ILE A 243 3.95 -14.56 19.37
CA ILE A 243 3.04 -14.49 20.54
C ILE A 243 3.70 -13.56 21.54
N ILE A 244 2.94 -12.60 22.08
CA ILE A 244 3.39 -11.83 23.24
C ILE A 244 3.20 -12.74 24.45
N THR A 245 4.27 -13.35 24.94
CA THR A 245 4.27 -13.97 26.26
C THR A 245 4.34 -12.85 27.29
N ASP A 246 3.30 -12.74 28.12
CA ASP A 246 3.27 -11.85 29.29
C ASP A 246 4.38 -12.25 30.27
N GLU A 247 5.56 -11.70 30.15
CA GLU A 247 6.59 -11.71 31.22
C GLU A 247 6.24 -10.72 32.35
N ILE A 248 5.07 -10.05 32.31
CA ILE A 248 4.70 -8.97 33.24
C ILE A 248 3.78 -9.46 34.39
N ASN A 249 3.41 -10.73 34.47
CA ASN A 249 2.59 -11.23 35.56
C ASN A 249 3.37 -11.86 36.75
N GLN A 250 4.65 -11.57 36.90
CA GLN A 250 5.45 -12.06 38.04
C GLN A 250 5.83 -10.99 39.07
N LEU A 251 5.18 -9.84 39.12
CA LEU A 251 5.24 -8.96 40.29
C LEU A 251 3.97 -9.17 41.12
N LYS A 252 3.88 -10.31 41.84
CA LYS A 252 2.99 -10.41 42.98
C LYS A 252 3.39 -9.33 43.99
N PRO A 253 2.43 -8.49 44.45
CA PRO A 253 2.70 -7.62 45.57
C PRO A 253 3.10 -8.44 46.83
N PRO A 254 4.03 -7.94 47.63
CA PRO A 254 4.42 -8.63 48.84
C PRO A 254 3.18 -8.85 49.74
N THR A 255 2.93 -10.10 50.14
CA THR A 255 1.95 -10.43 51.15
C THR A 255 2.39 -9.80 52.46
N TYR A 256 1.73 -8.75 52.90
CA TYR A 256 1.83 -8.27 54.28
C TYR A 256 1.18 -9.32 55.19
N ALA A 257 2.02 -10.12 55.86
CA ALA A 257 1.61 -10.90 56.99
C ALA A 257 1.32 -9.93 58.14
N GLY A 258 0.07 -9.85 58.55
CA GLY A 258 -0.31 -9.11 59.76
C GLY A 258 0.15 -9.83 61.01
N HIS A 259 0.67 -9.06 61.94
CA HIS A 259 0.70 -9.35 63.35
C HIS A 259 -0.28 -8.43 64.06
#